data_87bfe74033152cba4ba3b580e592e67e
#
_entry.id   87bfe74033152cba4ba3b580e592e67e
#
_cell.length_a   1.000
_cell.length_b   1.000
_cell.length_c   1.000
_cell.angle_alpha   90.00
_cell.angle_beta   90.00
_cell.angle_gamma   90.00
#
_symmetry.space_group_name_H-M   'P 1'
#
loop_
_entity.id
_entity.type
_entity.pdbx_description
1 polymer ?
#
loop_
_entity_poly.entity_id
_entity_poly.type
_entity_poly.pdbx_seq_one_letter_code
_entity_poly.pdbx_strand_id
1 'polypeptide(L)'
;MSRPIRRIAFVLALMLVALLVNITVIQVVLASDYRDRPGNQRVLLEEYGRERGPILVGPNPVARSLETGDTLKFLRVYSDGPLYAPVTGFYSLVYGATGLERTENKILTGRSSLFVVDRAEQLFAGRQPVGGAVSTTINARAQKAAFNGLQ
;
A
#
# COMPACT_ATOMS: atom_id res chain seq x y z
N MET A 1 -0.59 48.34 27.55
CA MET A 1 -1.55 47.30 27.17
C MET A 1 -2.36 46.89 28.38
N SER A 2 -3.69 46.95 28.30
CA SER A 2 -4.60 46.62 29.41
C SER A 2 -4.52 45.11 29.71
N ARG A 3 -4.61 44.73 31.00
CA ARG A 3 -4.57 43.34 31.45
C ARG A 3 -5.55 42.40 30.71
N PRO A 4 -6.79 42.82 30.35
CA PRO A 4 -7.71 41.99 29.60
C PRO A 4 -7.23 41.66 28.18
N ILE A 5 -6.62 42.59 27.45
CA ILE A 5 -6.10 42.34 26.10
C ILE A 5 -5.00 41.28 26.13
N ARG A 6 -4.12 41.30 27.12
CA ARG A 6 -3.05 40.32 27.27
C ARG A 6 -3.60 38.91 27.59
N ARG A 7 -4.69 38.82 28.37
CA ARG A 7 -5.38 37.55 28.65
C ARG A 7 -6.02 36.96 27.37
N ILE A 8 -6.72 37.80 26.62
CA ILE A 8 -7.33 37.35 25.36
C ILE A 8 -6.25 36.91 24.36
N ALA A 9 -5.18 37.65 24.20
CA ALA A 9 -4.06 37.28 23.35
C ALA A 9 -3.42 35.94 23.76
N PHE A 10 -3.27 35.71 25.08
CA PHE A 10 -2.76 34.45 25.58
C PHE A 10 -3.69 33.25 25.31
N VAL A 11 -5.01 33.43 25.50
CA VAL A 11 -5.99 32.39 25.19
C VAL A 11 -6.00 32.06 23.69
N LEU A 12 -5.96 33.09 22.83
CA LEU A 12 -5.90 32.88 21.40
C LEU A 12 -4.61 32.16 20.95
N ALA A 13 -3.47 32.54 21.52
CA ALA A 13 -2.22 31.86 21.27
C ALA A 13 -2.24 30.39 21.70
N LEU A 14 -2.82 30.10 22.87
CA LEU A 14 -2.98 28.74 23.37
C LEU A 14 -3.90 27.90 22.47
N MET A 15 -5.02 28.47 22.01
CA MET A 15 -5.91 27.79 21.05
C MET A 15 -5.19 27.51 19.72
N LEU A 16 -4.39 28.45 19.24
CA LEU A 16 -3.62 28.27 18.00
C LEU A 16 -2.58 27.16 18.13
N VAL A 17 -1.86 27.13 19.26
CA VAL A 17 -0.90 26.06 19.57
C VAL A 17 -1.62 24.70 19.64
N ALA A 18 -2.76 24.63 20.33
CA ALA A 18 -3.55 23.39 20.41
C ALA A 18 -4.01 22.90 19.03
N LEU A 19 -4.42 23.82 18.16
CA LEU A 19 -4.78 23.49 16.77
C LEU A 19 -3.58 22.96 15.96
N LEU A 20 -2.42 23.61 16.08
CA LEU A 20 -1.19 23.16 15.41
C LEU A 20 -0.76 21.77 15.88
N VAL A 21 -0.80 21.52 17.18
CA VAL A 21 -0.51 20.19 17.74
C VAL A 21 -1.48 19.15 17.22
N ASN A 22 -2.78 19.45 17.19
CA ASN A 22 -3.80 18.54 16.67
C ASN A 22 -3.56 18.21 15.19
N ILE A 23 -3.32 19.22 14.35
CA ILE A 23 -3.01 19.03 12.93
C ILE A 23 -1.75 18.17 12.76
N THR A 24 -0.70 18.44 13.53
CA THR A 24 0.55 17.65 13.48
C THR A 24 0.31 16.18 13.85
N VAL A 25 -0.48 15.92 14.89
CA VAL A 25 -0.83 14.54 15.30
C VAL A 25 -1.59 13.84 14.17
N ILE A 26 -2.58 14.48 13.56
CA ILE A 26 -3.32 13.90 12.45
C ILE A 26 -2.41 13.63 11.24
N GLN A 27 -1.53 14.56 10.89
CA GLN A 27 -0.68 14.45 9.70
C GLN A 27 0.48 13.49 9.86
N VAL A 28 1.04 13.35 11.06
CA VAL A 28 2.25 12.54 11.29
C VAL A 28 1.91 11.19 11.90
N VAL A 29 1.05 11.15 12.93
CA VAL A 29 0.76 9.92 13.68
C VAL A 29 -0.38 9.13 13.04
N LEU A 30 -1.48 9.80 12.69
CA LEU A 30 -2.69 9.15 12.18
C LEU A 30 -2.75 9.07 10.65
N ALA A 31 -1.78 9.64 9.93
CA ALA A 31 -1.78 9.69 8.47
C ALA A 31 -1.79 8.29 7.83
N SER A 32 -1.08 7.31 8.41
CA SER A 32 -1.08 5.93 7.95
C SER A 32 -2.47 5.30 8.07
N ASP A 33 -3.11 5.45 9.23
CA ASP A 33 -4.42 4.85 9.50
C ASP A 33 -5.51 5.42 8.59
N TYR A 34 -5.43 6.72 8.29
CA TYR A 34 -6.38 7.37 7.35
C TYR A 34 -6.14 6.95 5.89
N ARG A 35 -4.90 6.68 5.50
CA ARG A 35 -4.58 6.18 4.15
C ARG A 35 -5.03 4.74 3.94
N ASP A 36 -4.85 3.91 4.96
CA ASP A 36 -5.12 2.47 4.88
C ASP A 36 -6.62 2.14 5.10
N ARG A 37 -7.49 3.16 5.23
CA ARG A 37 -8.93 2.95 5.37
C ARG A 37 -9.54 2.32 4.12
N PRO A 38 -10.34 1.26 4.26
CA PRO A 38 -11.09 0.68 3.15
C PRO A 38 -11.96 1.74 2.47
N GLY A 39 -11.92 1.82 1.14
CA GLY A 39 -12.71 2.77 0.35
C GLY A 39 -12.04 4.10 0.04
N ASN A 40 -10.78 4.32 0.39
CA ASN A 40 -10.03 5.50 -0.04
C ASN A 40 -9.60 5.36 -1.51
N GLN A 41 -10.53 5.65 -2.42
CA GLN A 41 -10.33 5.51 -3.88
C GLN A 41 -9.14 6.32 -4.40
N ARG A 42 -8.82 7.45 -3.79
CA ARG A 42 -7.69 8.29 -4.22
C ARG A 42 -6.35 7.56 -4.03
N VAL A 43 -6.20 6.86 -2.91
CA VAL A 43 -4.99 6.06 -2.63
C VAL A 43 -4.92 4.87 -3.57
N LEU A 44 -6.06 4.22 -3.84
CA LEU A 44 -6.13 3.10 -4.78
C LEU A 44 -5.75 3.53 -6.20
N LEU A 45 -6.27 4.64 -6.71
CA LEU A 45 -5.91 5.17 -8.04
C LEU A 45 -4.40 5.51 -8.12
N GLU A 46 -3.83 6.09 -7.08
CA GLU A 46 -2.39 6.35 -7.00
C GLU A 46 -1.58 5.04 -6.95
N GLU A 47 -2.08 4.01 -6.29
CA GLU A 47 -1.46 2.68 -6.23
C GLU A 47 -1.53 1.93 -7.57
N TYR A 48 -2.64 2.05 -8.32
CA TYR A 48 -2.74 1.50 -9.68
C TYR A 48 -1.90 2.26 -10.72
N GLY A 49 -1.48 3.48 -10.40
CA GLY A 49 -0.51 4.23 -11.19
C GLY A 49 0.94 3.73 -11.05
N ARG A 50 1.21 2.76 -10.16
CA ARG A 50 2.55 2.22 -9.87
C ARG A 50 2.60 0.73 -10.14
N GLU A 51 3.76 0.26 -10.60
CA GLU A 51 4.00 -1.16 -10.77
C GLU A 51 4.11 -1.83 -9.39
N ARG A 52 3.13 -2.70 -9.09
CA ARG A 52 3.09 -3.48 -7.86
C ARG A 52 3.94 -4.74 -8.03
N GLY A 53 4.83 -5.01 -7.07
CA GLY A 53 5.76 -6.13 -7.12
C GLY A 53 5.06 -7.50 -7.25
N PRO A 54 5.75 -8.52 -7.83
CA PRO A 54 5.18 -9.85 -8.01
C PRO A 54 5.11 -10.63 -6.70
N ILE A 55 4.12 -11.54 -6.61
CA ILE A 55 4.09 -12.62 -5.61
C ILE A 55 4.56 -13.89 -6.32
N LEU A 56 5.57 -14.54 -5.74
CA LEU A 56 6.26 -15.68 -6.34
C LEU A 56 5.96 -16.98 -5.57
N VAL A 57 5.74 -18.07 -6.32
CA VAL A 57 5.77 -19.43 -5.81
C VAL A 57 6.92 -20.16 -6.50
N GLY A 58 8.04 -20.36 -5.77
CA GLY A 58 9.30 -20.71 -6.38
C GLY A 58 9.75 -19.65 -7.39
N PRO A 59 10.10 -20.01 -8.63
CA PRO A 59 10.50 -19.04 -9.67
C PRO A 59 9.31 -18.39 -10.40
N ASN A 60 8.08 -18.85 -10.19
CA ASN A 60 6.92 -18.46 -10.99
C ASN A 60 6.12 -17.33 -10.33
N PRO A 61 5.83 -16.23 -11.04
CA PRO A 61 4.95 -15.18 -10.55
C PRO A 61 3.50 -15.64 -10.63
N VAL A 62 2.86 -15.81 -9.46
CA VAL A 62 1.43 -16.14 -9.34
C VAL A 62 0.55 -14.90 -9.28
N ALA A 63 1.12 -13.75 -8.94
CA ALA A 63 0.49 -12.45 -9.09
C ALA A 63 1.52 -11.46 -9.63
N ARG A 64 1.15 -10.68 -10.65
CA ARG A 64 2.02 -9.69 -11.29
C ARG A 64 1.22 -8.49 -11.79
N SER A 65 1.89 -7.36 -11.97
CA SER A 65 1.32 -6.18 -12.62
C SER A 65 1.62 -6.23 -14.12
N LEU A 66 0.62 -5.93 -14.95
CA LEU A 66 0.78 -5.71 -16.38
C LEU A 66 0.51 -4.26 -16.69
N GLU A 67 1.36 -3.65 -17.51
CA GLU A 67 1.15 -2.29 -17.99
C GLU A 67 -0.04 -2.26 -18.95
N THR A 68 -0.95 -1.32 -18.70
CA THR A 68 -2.11 -1.03 -19.54
C THR A 68 -1.98 0.36 -20.13
N GLY A 69 -2.47 0.56 -21.34
CA GLY A 69 -2.44 1.87 -22.01
C GLY A 69 -3.53 2.84 -21.53
N ASP A 70 -4.23 2.54 -20.44
CA ASP A 70 -5.33 3.33 -19.91
C ASP A 70 -4.94 4.17 -18.68
N THR A 71 -5.93 4.82 -18.08
CA THR A 71 -5.76 5.72 -16.92
C THR A 71 -5.17 5.00 -15.70
N LEU A 72 -5.31 3.69 -15.60
CA LEU A 72 -4.86 2.89 -14.46
C LEU A 72 -3.42 2.41 -14.59
N LYS A 73 -2.74 2.66 -15.71
CA LYS A 73 -1.36 2.28 -16.03
C LYS A 73 -1.00 0.82 -15.82
N PHE A 74 -1.41 0.21 -14.69
CA PHE A 74 -1.09 -1.16 -14.31
C PHE A 74 -2.35 -1.91 -13.89
N LEU A 75 -2.49 -3.14 -14.42
CA LEU A 75 -3.52 -4.09 -14.02
C LEU A 75 -2.88 -5.25 -13.25
N ARG A 76 -3.47 -5.61 -12.11
CA ARG A 76 -3.05 -6.77 -11.33
C ARG A 76 -3.62 -8.05 -11.93
N VAL A 77 -2.75 -8.99 -12.31
CA VAL A 77 -3.12 -10.26 -12.93
C VAL A 77 -2.62 -11.43 -12.10
N TYR A 78 -3.46 -12.46 -11.99
CA TYR A 78 -3.20 -13.66 -11.22
C TYR A 78 -3.12 -14.88 -12.15
N SER A 79 -2.01 -15.62 -12.05
CA SER A 79 -1.86 -16.91 -12.71
C SER A 79 -2.47 -17.98 -11.81
N ASP A 80 -3.29 -18.88 -12.36
CA ASP A 80 -3.98 -19.92 -11.61
C ASP A 80 -4.73 -19.41 -10.36
N GLY A 81 -5.54 -18.36 -10.57
CA GLY A 81 -6.29 -17.69 -9.51
C GLY A 81 -7.00 -18.65 -8.54
N PRO A 82 -7.80 -19.61 -9.01
CA PRO A 82 -8.50 -20.56 -8.12
C PRO A 82 -7.55 -21.33 -7.21
N LEU A 83 -6.38 -21.71 -7.69
CA LEU A 83 -5.37 -22.48 -6.96
C LEU A 83 -4.70 -21.69 -5.85
N TYR A 84 -4.38 -20.40 -6.12
CA TYR A 84 -3.58 -19.59 -5.22
C TYR A 84 -4.37 -18.50 -4.48
N ALA A 85 -5.63 -18.21 -4.87
CA ALA A 85 -6.46 -17.19 -4.24
C ALA A 85 -6.59 -17.30 -2.70
N PRO A 86 -6.67 -18.51 -2.10
CA PRO A 86 -6.73 -18.64 -0.65
C PRO A 86 -5.53 -18.04 0.08
N VAL A 87 -4.37 -17.95 -0.59
CA VAL A 87 -3.12 -17.40 -0.03
C VAL A 87 -2.85 -16.00 -0.56
N THR A 88 -2.84 -15.82 -1.87
CA THR A 88 -2.56 -14.52 -2.49
C THR A 88 -3.61 -13.48 -2.15
N GLY A 89 -4.86 -13.91 -2.00
CA GLY A 89 -5.99 -13.02 -1.98
C GLY A 89 -6.23 -12.37 -3.33
N PHE A 90 -6.81 -11.19 -3.31
CA PHE A 90 -7.03 -10.35 -4.50
C PHE A 90 -6.72 -8.89 -4.17
N TYR A 91 -6.50 -8.11 -5.20
CA TYR A 91 -6.33 -6.67 -5.17
C TYR A 91 -7.34 -6.01 -6.12
N SER A 92 -8.25 -5.21 -5.57
CA SER A 92 -9.35 -4.60 -6.30
C SER A 92 -9.55 -3.14 -5.91
N LEU A 93 -9.88 -2.29 -6.89
CA LEU A 93 -10.28 -0.89 -6.69
C LEU A 93 -11.54 -0.75 -5.83
N VAL A 94 -12.48 -1.70 -5.96
CA VAL A 94 -13.79 -1.65 -5.32
C VAL A 94 -13.77 -2.32 -3.95
N TYR A 95 -13.14 -3.51 -3.89
CA TYR A 95 -13.16 -4.36 -2.69
C TYR A 95 -11.89 -4.28 -1.85
N GLY A 96 -10.90 -3.50 -2.29
CA GLY A 96 -9.61 -3.40 -1.60
C GLY A 96 -8.71 -4.61 -1.82
N ALA A 97 -7.92 -4.96 -0.81
CA ALA A 97 -6.99 -6.07 -0.86
C ALA A 97 -7.27 -7.09 0.24
N THR A 98 -7.00 -8.38 -0.05
CA THR A 98 -7.09 -9.49 0.91
C THR A 98 -5.85 -10.37 0.86
N GLY A 99 -5.70 -11.34 1.78
CA GLY A 99 -4.59 -12.28 1.81
C GLY A 99 -3.22 -11.59 1.82
N LEU A 100 -2.24 -12.16 1.11
CA LEU A 100 -0.89 -11.60 0.98
C LEU A 100 -0.87 -10.22 0.32
N GLU A 101 -1.80 -9.95 -0.60
CA GLU A 101 -1.93 -8.62 -1.19
C GLU A 101 -2.15 -7.53 -0.14
N ARG A 102 -2.85 -7.85 0.95
CA ARG A 102 -3.10 -6.93 2.06
C ARG A 102 -1.97 -6.94 3.09
N THR A 103 -1.53 -8.12 3.52
CA THR A 103 -0.51 -8.23 4.59
C THR A 103 0.83 -7.68 4.15
N GLU A 104 1.23 -7.94 2.90
CA GLU A 104 2.50 -7.52 2.32
C GLU A 104 2.37 -6.24 1.46
N ASN A 105 1.29 -5.47 1.66
CA ASN A 105 1.02 -4.28 0.87
C ASN A 105 2.19 -3.29 0.86
N LYS A 106 2.86 -3.10 1.98
CA LYS A 106 4.00 -2.17 2.10
C LYS A 106 5.19 -2.60 1.23
N ILE A 107 5.45 -3.90 1.13
CA ILE A 107 6.51 -4.46 0.28
C ILE A 107 6.09 -4.38 -1.18
N LEU A 108 4.91 -4.90 -1.51
CA LEU A 108 4.39 -4.94 -2.88
C LEU A 108 4.24 -3.55 -3.52
N THR A 109 4.00 -2.52 -2.73
CA THR A 109 3.93 -1.11 -3.21
C THR A 109 5.27 -0.37 -3.15
N GLY A 110 6.35 -1.01 -2.67
CA GLY A 110 7.66 -0.38 -2.47
C GLY A 110 7.66 0.68 -1.35
N ARG A 111 6.67 0.67 -0.45
CA ARG A 111 6.57 1.62 0.67
C ARG A 111 7.28 1.12 1.95
N SER A 112 7.84 -0.09 1.92
CA SER A 112 8.59 -0.61 3.06
C SER A 112 9.84 0.21 3.33
N SER A 113 10.20 0.35 4.61
CA SER A 113 11.45 1.00 5.04
C SER A 113 12.70 0.31 4.49
N LEU A 114 12.60 -0.95 4.08
CA LEU A 114 13.68 -1.70 3.43
C LEU A 114 14.14 -1.08 2.10
N PHE A 115 13.26 -0.34 1.43
CA PHE A 115 13.52 0.26 0.11
C PHE A 115 13.80 1.77 0.15
N VAL A 116 14.09 2.34 1.34
CA VAL A 116 14.30 3.80 1.47
C VAL A 116 15.48 4.28 0.63
N VAL A 117 16.57 3.52 0.62
CA VAL A 117 17.79 3.89 -0.13
C VAL A 117 17.54 3.76 -1.63
N ASP A 118 17.00 2.62 -2.09
CA ASP A 118 16.68 2.37 -3.51
C ASP A 118 15.67 3.37 -4.03
N ARG A 119 14.73 3.78 -3.18
CA ARG A 119 13.71 4.76 -3.51
C ARG A 119 14.28 6.16 -3.69
N ALA A 120 15.23 6.56 -2.86
CA ALA A 120 15.93 7.83 -3.01
C ALA A 120 16.70 7.85 -4.35
N GLU A 121 17.41 6.78 -4.68
CA GLU A 121 18.14 6.65 -5.94
C GLU A 121 17.20 6.69 -7.16
N GLN A 122 16.07 5.97 -7.12
CA GLN A 122 15.06 5.97 -8.19
C GLN A 122 14.43 7.34 -8.40
N LEU A 123 14.15 8.08 -7.31
CA LEU A 123 13.61 9.43 -7.38
C LEU A 123 14.63 10.42 -8.00
N PHE A 124 15.91 10.32 -7.64
CA PHE A 124 16.97 11.13 -8.25
C PHE A 124 17.18 10.78 -9.73
N ALA A 125 16.97 9.51 -10.10
CA ALA A 125 17.05 9.07 -11.49
C ALA A 125 15.77 9.35 -12.31
N GLY A 126 14.76 10.01 -11.73
CA GLY A 126 13.47 10.29 -12.38
C GLY A 126 12.64 9.05 -12.71
N ARG A 127 12.94 7.90 -12.08
CA ARG A 127 12.21 6.65 -12.26
C ARG A 127 11.12 6.52 -11.21
N GLN A 128 9.98 5.93 -11.60
CA GLN A 128 8.94 5.61 -10.63
C GLN A 128 9.37 4.43 -9.76
N PRO A 129 9.14 4.47 -8.43
CA PRO A 129 9.46 3.36 -7.55
C PRO A 129 8.67 2.11 -7.95
N VAL A 130 9.37 1.01 -8.17
CA VAL A 130 8.78 -0.30 -8.44
C VAL A 130 8.54 -1.03 -7.12
N GLY A 131 7.47 -1.81 -7.04
CA GLY A 131 7.15 -2.62 -5.86
C GLY A 131 8.14 -3.77 -5.66
N GLY A 132 8.37 -4.15 -4.39
CA GLY A 132 9.20 -5.29 -4.03
C GLY A 132 8.51 -6.62 -4.30
N ALA A 133 9.30 -7.65 -4.67
CA ALA A 133 8.80 -9.01 -4.84
C ALA A 133 8.58 -9.69 -3.48
N VAL A 134 7.50 -10.47 -3.36
CA VAL A 134 7.23 -11.33 -2.20
C VAL A 134 7.36 -12.79 -2.62
N SER A 135 8.36 -13.49 -2.08
CA SER A 135 8.55 -14.92 -2.33
C SER A 135 7.86 -15.75 -1.25
N THR A 136 7.03 -16.70 -1.66
CA THR A 136 6.35 -17.62 -0.74
C THR A 136 7.11 -18.92 -0.61
N THR A 137 6.91 -19.61 0.51
CA THR A 137 7.45 -20.96 0.75
C THR A 137 6.53 -22.08 0.25
N ILE A 138 5.50 -21.74 -0.54
CA ILE A 138 4.53 -22.70 -1.07
C ILE A 138 5.21 -23.63 -2.06
N ASN A 139 5.00 -24.93 -1.88
CA ASN A 139 5.34 -25.92 -2.89
C ASN A 139 4.20 -26.08 -3.88
N ALA A 140 4.43 -25.72 -5.14
CA ALA A 140 3.40 -25.70 -6.19
C ALA A 140 2.74 -27.11 -6.41
N ARG A 141 3.53 -28.19 -6.30
CA ARG A 141 3.01 -29.58 -6.45
C ARG A 141 2.09 -29.95 -5.29
N ALA A 142 2.49 -29.63 -4.05
CA ALA A 142 1.69 -29.90 -2.87
C ALA A 142 0.39 -29.08 -2.89
N GLN A 143 0.47 -27.82 -3.27
CA GLN A 143 -0.69 -26.94 -3.40
C GLN A 143 -1.69 -27.49 -4.44
N LYS A 144 -1.20 -27.92 -5.60
CA LYS A 144 -2.05 -28.51 -6.64
C LYS A 144 -2.70 -29.84 -6.19
N ALA A 145 -1.93 -30.68 -5.49
CA ALA A 145 -2.47 -31.94 -4.95
C ALA A 145 -3.56 -31.68 -3.91
N ALA A 146 -3.34 -30.72 -3.00
CA ALA A 146 -4.33 -30.35 -2.00
C ALA A 146 -5.60 -29.76 -2.64
N PHE A 147 -5.45 -28.89 -3.63
CA PHE A 147 -6.57 -28.30 -4.36
C PHE A 147 -7.42 -29.37 -5.07
N ASN A 148 -6.77 -30.29 -5.78
CA ASN A 148 -7.47 -31.39 -6.47
C ASN A 148 -8.17 -32.37 -5.50
N GLY A 149 -7.65 -32.52 -4.27
CA GLY A 149 -8.26 -33.37 -3.26
C GLY A 149 -9.48 -32.76 -2.56
N LEU A 150 -9.71 -31.45 -2.76
CA LEU A 150 -10.87 -30.74 -2.21
C LEU A 150 -12.01 -30.54 -3.22
N GLN A 151 -11.79 -30.89 -4.49
CA GLN A 151 -12.81 -30.91 -5.54
C GLN A 151 -13.50 -32.26 -5.63
#